data_33eb57d8d8624f59ab514ef957183625
#
_entry.id   33eb57d8d8624f59ab514ef957183625
#
_cell.length_a   1.000
_cell.length_b   1.000
_cell.length_c   1.000
_cell.angle_alpha   90.00
_cell.angle_beta   90.00
_cell.angle_gamma   90.00
#
_symmetry.space_group_name_H-M   'P 1'
#
loop_
_entity.id
_entity.type
_entity.pdbx_description
1 polymer ?
#
loop_
_entity_poly.entity_id
_entity_poly.type
_entity_poly.pdbx_seq_one_letter_code
_entity_poly.pdbx_strand_id
1 'polypeptide(L)'
;GIYGVDTREITRTIRECGVMNAVITDTPTYDINLLNSYTVKNAVSAVSTSESIVIPPLEKTVFRVALIDYGAKQNILSELLKRGCEVTKLPCLTSAKAILDGGFDGIMLSNGPGDPTENTDEIAVIGGLFGKIPIFGICLGHQLMALSQGAQTVKLKYGHRGVNQPVRETRGERTYITSQNHGYAVDESSIKHGTVSFVNANDKTVEGIDYDDAMAFSVQFHPEASAGPHDTSFLFDRFCDMMGGK
;
A
#
# COMPACT_ATOMS: atom_id res chain seq x y z
N GLY A 1 -16.15 19.47 -10.11
CA GLY A 1 -17.20 19.28 -9.09
C GLY A 1 -18.56 19.07 -9.73
N ILE A 2 -19.48 18.43 -9.01
CA ILE A 2 -20.88 18.25 -9.42
C ILE A 2 -21.78 18.87 -8.34
N TYR A 3 -22.87 19.51 -8.74
CA TYR A 3 -23.85 20.13 -7.85
C TYR A 3 -25.27 19.83 -8.35
N GLY A 4 -26.28 20.08 -7.50
CA GLY A 4 -27.67 19.82 -7.83
C GLY A 4 -28.06 18.34 -7.82
N VAL A 5 -27.27 17.50 -7.20
CA VAL A 5 -27.55 16.07 -7.00
C VAL A 5 -27.86 15.77 -5.53
N ASP A 6 -28.68 14.75 -5.29
CA ASP A 6 -28.91 14.26 -3.92
C ASP A 6 -27.70 13.45 -3.42
N THR A 7 -26.78 14.13 -2.76
CA THR A 7 -25.56 13.50 -2.22
C THR A 7 -25.88 12.48 -1.11
N ARG A 8 -27.00 12.65 -0.39
CA ARG A 8 -27.45 11.71 0.64
C ARG A 8 -27.94 10.41 0.01
N GLU A 9 -28.71 10.48 -1.07
CA GLU A 9 -29.18 9.30 -1.79
C GLU A 9 -28.02 8.53 -2.41
N ILE A 10 -27.05 9.22 -3.04
CA ILE A 10 -25.81 8.59 -3.54
C ILE A 10 -25.09 7.86 -2.42
N THR A 11 -24.92 8.50 -1.26
CA THR A 11 -24.25 7.88 -0.10
C THR A 11 -25.00 6.64 0.39
N ARG A 12 -26.34 6.68 0.45
CA ARG A 12 -27.14 5.52 0.85
C ARG A 12 -27.02 4.38 -0.15
N THR A 13 -27.10 4.66 -1.43
CA THR A 13 -26.97 3.69 -2.51
C THR A 13 -25.62 2.99 -2.45
N ILE A 14 -24.51 3.74 -2.33
CA ILE A 14 -23.17 3.15 -2.21
C ILE A 14 -23.05 2.30 -0.92
N ARG A 15 -23.66 2.74 0.18
CA ARG A 15 -23.64 2.01 1.45
C ARG A 15 -24.42 0.69 1.35
N GLU A 16 -25.51 0.64 0.62
CA GLU A 16 -26.35 -0.56 0.48
C GLU A 16 -25.78 -1.54 -0.53
N CYS A 17 -25.36 -1.04 -1.68
CA CYS A 17 -24.88 -1.83 -2.82
C CYS A 17 -23.37 -2.14 -2.77
N GLY A 18 -22.60 -1.35 -2.03
CA GLY A 18 -21.13 -1.40 -2.05
C GLY A 18 -20.53 -0.57 -3.18
N VAL A 19 -19.27 -0.86 -3.52
CA VAL A 19 -18.54 -0.18 -4.61
C VAL A 19 -19.20 -0.49 -5.95
N MET A 20 -19.45 0.55 -6.76
CA MET A 20 -20.09 0.44 -8.06
C MET A 20 -19.44 1.36 -9.10
N ASN A 21 -19.60 1.01 -10.36
CA ASN A 21 -19.22 1.90 -11.45
C ASN A 21 -20.20 3.08 -11.53
N ALA A 22 -19.69 4.24 -11.92
CA ALA A 22 -20.51 5.44 -12.09
C ALA A 22 -20.00 6.26 -13.29
N VAL A 23 -20.90 7.01 -13.89
CA VAL A 23 -20.59 7.95 -14.97
C VAL A 23 -21.09 9.33 -14.61
N ILE A 24 -20.31 10.36 -14.94
CA ILE A 24 -20.72 11.75 -14.93
C ILE A 24 -20.81 12.16 -16.40
N THR A 25 -21.99 12.62 -16.82
CA THR A 25 -22.25 13.01 -18.22
C THR A 25 -23.15 14.21 -18.28
N ASP A 26 -22.98 15.03 -19.29
CA ASP A 26 -23.85 16.15 -19.68
C ASP A 26 -24.86 15.74 -20.77
N THR A 27 -24.76 14.52 -21.27
CA THR A 27 -25.68 13.97 -22.27
C THR A 27 -26.72 13.06 -21.61
N PRO A 28 -28.00 13.08 -22.09
CA PRO A 28 -29.09 12.30 -21.51
C PRO A 28 -28.95 10.78 -21.78
N THR A 29 -28.09 10.41 -22.71
CA THR A 29 -27.89 8.99 -23.12
C THR A 29 -26.49 8.52 -22.79
N TYR A 30 -26.40 7.35 -22.20
CA TYR A 30 -25.13 6.64 -21.94
C TYR A 30 -25.31 5.15 -22.18
N ASP A 31 -24.21 4.47 -22.52
CA ASP A 31 -24.23 3.02 -22.70
C ASP A 31 -24.11 2.32 -21.35
N ILE A 32 -25.23 1.77 -20.89
CA ILE A 32 -25.30 1.02 -19.62
C ILE A 32 -24.46 -0.26 -19.65
N ASN A 33 -24.26 -0.89 -20.81
CA ASN A 33 -23.45 -2.09 -20.93
C ASN A 33 -21.96 -1.74 -20.76
N LEU A 34 -21.53 -0.63 -21.35
CA LEU A 34 -20.17 -0.12 -21.16
C LEU A 34 -19.91 0.22 -19.69
N LEU A 35 -20.88 0.89 -19.03
CA LEU A 35 -20.78 1.23 -17.62
C LEU A 35 -20.66 -0.03 -16.74
N ASN A 36 -21.52 -1.01 -16.97
CA ASN A 36 -21.55 -2.26 -16.18
C ASN A 36 -20.32 -3.14 -16.42
N SER A 37 -19.76 -3.13 -17.63
CA SER A 37 -18.57 -3.91 -17.99
C SER A 37 -17.24 -3.22 -17.70
N TYR A 38 -17.28 -1.95 -17.28
CA TYR A 38 -16.06 -1.21 -17.00
C TYR A 38 -15.28 -1.83 -15.84
N THR A 39 -14.01 -2.14 -16.09
CA THR A 39 -13.07 -2.63 -15.10
C THR A 39 -11.74 -1.86 -15.24
N VAL A 40 -11.12 -1.53 -14.11
CA VAL A 40 -9.78 -0.96 -14.11
C VAL A 40 -8.79 -2.12 -14.27
N LYS A 41 -8.03 -2.11 -15.37
CA LYS A 41 -6.99 -3.11 -15.65
C LYS A 41 -5.62 -2.44 -15.74
N ASN A 42 -4.57 -3.21 -15.41
CA ASN A 42 -3.19 -2.73 -15.48
C ASN A 42 -2.97 -1.41 -14.72
N ALA A 43 -3.67 -1.24 -13.61
CA ALA A 43 -3.69 0.02 -12.87
C ALA A 43 -2.30 0.44 -12.38
N VAL A 44 -1.51 -0.51 -11.92
CA VAL A 44 -0.14 -0.29 -11.41
C VAL A 44 0.78 0.17 -12.52
N SER A 45 0.85 -0.55 -13.63
CA SER A 45 1.71 -0.20 -14.76
C SER A 45 1.37 1.15 -15.40
N ALA A 46 0.09 1.56 -15.33
CA ALA A 46 -0.36 2.86 -15.85
C ALA A 46 0.12 4.06 -15.02
N VAL A 47 0.49 3.87 -13.75
CA VAL A 47 0.90 4.93 -12.82
C VAL A 47 2.34 4.80 -12.32
N SER A 48 2.98 3.68 -12.57
CA SER A 48 4.39 3.44 -12.26
C SER A 48 5.31 4.33 -13.08
N THR A 49 6.46 4.71 -12.51
CA THR A 49 7.52 5.34 -13.31
C THR A 49 7.99 4.43 -14.45
N SER A 50 8.37 5.01 -15.57
CA SER A 50 8.91 4.27 -16.72
C SER A 50 10.42 4.05 -16.64
N GLU A 51 11.12 4.80 -15.78
CA GLU A 51 12.58 4.76 -15.65
C GLU A 51 13.01 4.87 -14.18
N SER A 52 14.26 4.47 -13.93
CA SER A 52 14.87 4.59 -12.61
C SER A 52 15.25 6.05 -12.34
N ILE A 53 14.84 6.59 -11.17
CA ILE A 53 15.08 7.96 -10.76
C ILE A 53 15.74 7.97 -9.39
N VAL A 54 16.96 8.50 -9.30
CA VAL A 54 17.67 8.67 -8.02
C VAL A 54 17.34 10.04 -7.44
N ILE A 55 16.93 10.06 -6.18
CA ILE A 55 16.54 11.24 -5.43
C ILE A 55 17.35 11.27 -4.13
N PRO A 56 18.34 12.17 -4.01
CA PRO A 56 19.15 12.29 -2.80
C PRO A 56 18.37 12.96 -1.67
N PRO A 57 18.71 12.67 -0.40
CA PRO A 57 18.21 13.43 0.74
C PRO A 57 18.77 14.86 0.73
N LEU A 58 18.17 15.75 1.54
CA LEU A 58 18.66 17.14 1.69
C LEU A 58 19.99 17.22 2.44
N GLU A 59 20.27 16.23 3.28
CA GLU A 59 21.49 16.12 4.09
C GLU A 59 22.31 14.90 3.63
N LYS A 60 23.23 14.46 4.48
CA LYS A 60 24.08 13.31 4.19
C LYS A 60 23.25 12.03 4.02
N THR A 61 23.55 11.25 2.98
CA THR A 61 23.00 9.91 2.78
C THR A 61 23.44 8.98 3.91
N VAL A 62 22.45 8.37 4.57
CA VAL A 62 22.62 7.36 5.62
C VAL A 62 22.35 5.97 5.07
N PHE A 63 21.25 5.83 4.29
CA PHE A 63 20.82 4.59 3.67
C PHE A 63 20.48 4.79 2.19
N ARG A 64 20.58 3.74 1.40
CA ARG A 64 20.14 3.69 0.02
C ARG A 64 18.90 2.79 -0.09
N VAL A 65 17.77 3.35 -0.50
CA VAL A 65 16.47 2.64 -0.52
C VAL A 65 15.97 2.50 -1.95
N ALA A 66 15.62 1.28 -2.33
CA ALA A 66 14.84 1.03 -3.54
C ALA A 66 13.36 1.26 -3.25
N LEU A 67 12.73 2.27 -3.85
CA LEU A 67 11.29 2.50 -3.79
C LEU A 67 10.65 1.90 -5.05
N ILE A 68 10.00 0.75 -4.92
CA ILE A 68 9.27 0.15 -6.04
C ILE A 68 7.95 0.90 -6.20
N ASP A 69 7.81 1.51 -7.38
CA ASP A 69 6.70 2.43 -7.67
C ASP A 69 5.47 1.71 -8.23
N TYR A 70 4.51 1.46 -7.37
CA TYR A 70 3.18 0.98 -7.75
C TYR A 70 2.15 2.12 -7.88
N GLY A 71 2.59 3.36 -7.85
CA GLY A 71 1.79 4.59 -7.75
C GLY A 71 2.06 5.30 -6.43
N ALA A 72 3.34 5.46 -6.10
CA ALA A 72 3.81 5.97 -4.83
C ALA A 72 3.32 7.40 -4.57
N LYS A 73 2.68 7.59 -3.41
CA LYS A 73 2.41 8.93 -2.91
C LYS A 73 3.71 9.66 -2.59
N GLN A 74 3.75 10.94 -2.96
CA GLN A 74 4.92 11.79 -2.74
C GLN A 74 5.39 11.80 -1.28
N ASN A 75 4.47 11.63 -0.32
CA ASN A 75 4.83 11.70 1.09
C ASN A 75 5.61 10.49 1.58
N ILE A 76 5.46 9.30 0.95
CA ILE A 76 6.33 8.14 1.23
C ILE A 76 7.78 8.50 0.94
N LEU A 77 8.02 9.08 -0.24
CA LEU A 77 9.35 9.59 -0.61
C LEU A 77 9.84 10.63 0.40
N SER A 78 8.99 11.60 0.76
CA SER A 78 9.35 12.66 1.70
C SER A 78 9.74 12.12 3.09
N GLU A 79 9.05 11.09 3.59
CA GLU A 79 9.36 10.46 4.88
C GLU A 79 10.71 9.71 4.86
N LEU A 80 11.06 9.08 3.73
CA LEU A 80 12.38 8.45 3.56
C LEU A 80 13.50 9.50 3.47
N LEU A 81 13.31 10.54 2.66
CA LEU A 81 14.31 11.62 2.49
C LEU A 81 14.60 12.35 3.81
N LYS A 82 13.58 12.61 4.65
CA LYS A 82 13.75 13.24 5.99
C LYS A 82 14.65 12.40 6.91
N ARG A 83 14.74 11.08 6.68
CA ARG A 83 15.55 10.14 7.47
C ARG A 83 16.92 9.87 6.86
N GLY A 84 17.35 10.69 5.91
CA GLY A 84 18.64 10.55 5.26
C GLY A 84 18.72 9.40 4.26
N CYS A 85 17.57 8.88 3.77
CA CYS A 85 17.57 7.86 2.74
C CYS A 85 17.79 8.52 1.36
N GLU A 86 18.80 8.07 0.61
CA GLU A 86 18.85 8.25 -0.84
C GLU A 86 17.87 7.26 -1.46
N VAL A 87 16.89 7.76 -2.19
CA VAL A 87 15.81 6.91 -2.74
C VAL A 87 15.99 6.75 -4.23
N THR A 88 16.11 5.50 -4.68
CA THR A 88 16.00 5.17 -6.10
C THR A 88 14.59 4.67 -6.37
N LYS A 89 13.79 5.50 -7.03
CA LYS A 89 12.45 5.13 -7.47
C LYS A 89 12.58 4.24 -8.71
N LEU A 90 12.04 3.02 -8.62
CA LEU A 90 12.16 1.97 -9.64
C LEU A 90 10.79 1.63 -10.26
N PRO A 91 10.74 1.29 -11.56
CA PRO A 91 9.54 0.75 -12.19
C PRO A 91 9.01 -0.50 -11.48
N CYS A 92 7.69 -0.70 -11.50
CA CYS A 92 7.01 -1.80 -10.81
C CYS A 92 7.50 -3.21 -11.20
N LEU A 93 7.94 -3.38 -12.45
CA LEU A 93 8.45 -4.65 -12.99
C LEU A 93 9.99 -4.78 -12.94
N THR A 94 10.68 -3.98 -12.12
CA THR A 94 12.12 -4.15 -11.92
C THR A 94 12.40 -5.53 -11.31
N SER A 95 13.25 -6.34 -11.95
CA SER A 95 13.51 -7.71 -11.53
C SER A 95 14.17 -7.80 -10.16
N ALA A 96 13.88 -8.86 -9.38
CA ALA A 96 14.50 -9.09 -8.08
C ALA A 96 16.05 -9.08 -8.16
N LYS A 97 16.62 -9.67 -9.23
CA LYS A 97 18.06 -9.64 -9.45
C LYS A 97 18.59 -8.21 -9.59
N ALA A 98 17.96 -7.37 -10.41
CA ALA A 98 18.41 -5.99 -10.60
C ALA A 98 18.32 -5.17 -9.29
N ILE A 99 17.28 -5.41 -8.47
CA ILE A 99 17.13 -4.76 -7.16
C ILE A 99 18.26 -5.18 -6.22
N LEU A 100 18.54 -6.49 -6.11
CA LEU A 100 19.59 -7.03 -5.22
C LEU A 100 21.00 -6.60 -5.67
N ASP A 101 21.25 -6.53 -6.97
CA ASP A 101 22.53 -6.07 -7.53
C ASP A 101 22.71 -4.54 -7.40
N GLY A 102 21.63 -3.79 -7.10
CA GLY A 102 21.64 -2.34 -6.97
C GLY A 102 22.35 -1.80 -5.73
N GLY A 103 22.71 -2.66 -4.76
CA GLY A 103 23.42 -2.29 -3.54
C GLY A 103 22.60 -1.36 -2.63
N PHE A 104 21.31 -1.65 -2.50
CA PHE A 104 20.40 -0.97 -1.59
C PHE A 104 20.48 -1.57 -0.18
N ASP A 105 20.22 -0.76 0.84
CA ASP A 105 20.15 -1.18 2.24
C ASP A 105 18.75 -1.72 2.59
N GLY A 106 17.72 -1.31 1.85
CA GLY A 106 16.34 -1.75 2.04
C GLY A 106 15.44 -1.45 0.85
N ILE A 107 14.25 -2.07 0.87
CA ILE A 107 13.22 -1.94 -0.16
C ILE A 107 11.94 -1.37 0.46
N MET A 108 11.41 -0.31 -0.13
CA MET A 108 10.08 0.21 0.13
C MET A 108 9.14 -0.22 -0.99
N LEU A 109 8.09 -0.94 -0.67
CA LEU A 109 7.01 -1.26 -1.59
C LEU A 109 5.88 -0.25 -1.39
N SER A 110 5.63 0.57 -2.40
CA SER A 110 4.70 1.68 -2.28
C SER A 110 3.24 1.24 -2.22
N ASN A 111 2.37 2.18 -1.90
CA ASN A 111 0.95 2.09 -2.19
C ASN A 111 0.69 2.05 -3.71
N GLY A 112 -0.52 1.65 -4.10
CA GLY A 112 -0.94 1.64 -5.51
C GLY A 112 -2.42 1.38 -5.68
N PRO A 113 -2.94 1.51 -6.91
CA PRO A 113 -4.33 1.27 -7.26
C PRO A 113 -4.62 -0.18 -7.66
N GLY A 114 -5.91 -0.51 -7.80
CA GLY A 114 -6.38 -1.72 -8.46
C GLY A 114 -6.61 -2.91 -7.55
N ASP A 115 -6.82 -4.07 -8.18
CA ASP A 115 -6.91 -5.36 -7.52
C ASP A 115 -5.51 -5.92 -7.30
N PRO A 116 -5.10 -6.26 -6.06
CA PRO A 116 -3.76 -6.77 -5.80
C PRO A 116 -3.47 -8.08 -6.55
N THR A 117 -4.48 -8.90 -6.84
CA THR A 117 -4.32 -10.20 -7.50
C THR A 117 -3.98 -10.09 -9.00
N GLU A 118 -4.17 -8.93 -9.62
CA GLU A 118 -3.81 -8.69 -11.01
C GLU A 118 -2.29 -8.51 -11.21
N ASN A 119 -1.51 -8.29 -10.13
CA ASN A 119 -0.08 -7.95 -10.16
C ASN A 119 0.80 -9.20 -9.97
N THR A 120 0.59 -10.22 -10.82
CA THR A 120 1.26 -11.54 -10.67
C THR A 120 2.77 -11.48 -10.80
N ASP A 121 3.28 -10.63 -11.68
CA ASP A 121 4.72 -10.48 -11.92
C ASP A 121 5.41 -9.76 -10.76
N GLU A 122 4.78 -8.71 -10.22
CA GLU A 122 5.23 -7.98 -9.04
C GLU A 122 5.26 -8.90 -7.80
N ILE A 123 4.22 -9.72 -7.62
CA ILE A 123 4.15 -10.72 -6.53
C ILE A 123 5.32 -11.71 -6.64
N ALA A 124 5.63 -12.20 -7.83
CA ALA A 124 6.75 -13.11 -8.06
C ALA A 124 8.11 -12.44 -7.76
N VAL A 125 8.29 -11.18 -8.17
CA VAL A 125 9.49 -10.39 -7.86
C VAL A 125 9.67 -10.24 -6.36
N ILE A 126 8.61 -9.86 -5.63
CA ILE A 126 8.64 -9.69 -4.17
C ILE A 126 9.04 -11.01 -3.49
N GLY A 127 8.46 -12.15 -3.91
CA GLY A 127 8.83 -13.47 -3.38
C GLY A 127 10.33 -13.78 -3.51
N GLY A 128 10.97 -13.30 -4.57
CA GLY A 128 12.41 -13.42 -4.78
C GLY A 128 13.29 -12.53 -3.88
N LEU A 129 12.70 -11.55 -3.19
CA LEU A 129 13.40 -10.57 -2.34
C LEU A 129 13.34 -10.91 -0.84
N PHE A 130 12.33 -11.68 -0.42
CA PHE A 130 12.13 -12.03 0.98
C PHE A 130 13.36 -12.69 1.60
N GLY A 131 13.71 -12.26 2.83
CA GLY A 131 14.83 -12.77 3.61
C GLY A 131 16.23 -12.40 3.10
N LYS A 132 16.30 -11.57 2.04
CA LYS A 132 17.59 -11.16 1.44
C LYS A 132 17.97 -9.72 1.78
N ILE A 133 17.01 -8.88 2.06
CA ILE A 133 17.16 -7.46 2.31
C ILE A 133 15.93 -6.96 3.10
N PRO A 134 16.06 -5.97 3.99
CA PRO A 134 14.94 -5.37 4.70
C PRO A 134 13.85 -4.85 3.77
N ILE A 135 12.55 -5.18 4.05
CA ILE A 135 11.41 -4.76 3.23
C ILE A 135 10.34 -4.11 4.11
N PHE A 136 9.84 -2.96 3.68
CA PHE A 136 8.65 -2.33 4.23
C PHE A 136 7.60 -2.11 3.13
N GLY A 137 6.37 -2.61 3.34
CA GLY A 137 5.26 -2.49 2.39
C GLY A 137 4.09 -1.67 2.93
N ILE A 138 3.55 -0.75 2.09
CA ILE A 138 2.44 0.13 2.44
C ILE A 138 1.25 -0.10 1.50
N CYS A 139 0.07 -0.33 2.06
CA CYS A 139 -1.22 -0.47 1.39
C CYS A 139 -1.19 -1.56 0.29
N LEU A 140 -1.05 -1.24 -0.99
CA LEU A 140 -0.86 -2.26 -2.03
C LEU A 140 0.41 -3.09 -1.78
N GLY A 141 1.53 -2.46 -1.39
CA GLY A 141 2.76 -3.16 -1.03
C GLY A 141 2.55 -4.20 0.08
N HIS A 142 1.73 -3.90 1.09
CA HIS A 142 1.32 -4.88 2.12
C HIS A 142 0.58 -6.07 1.51
N GLN A 143 -0.40 -5.82 0.64
CA GLN A 143 -1.18 -6.87 0.00
C GLN A 143 -0.33 -7.76 -0.91
N LEU A 144 0.56 -7.15 -1.72
CA LEU A 144 1.47 -7.90 -2.60
C LEU A 144 2.48 -8.74 -1.78
N MET A 145 2.98 -8.22 -0.66
CA MET A 145 3.82 -8.99 0.26
C MET A 145 3.09 -10.21 0.78
N ALA A 146 1.87 -10.06 1.27
CA ALA A 146 1.06 -11.17 1.78
C ALA A 146 0.79 -12.22 0.69
N LEU A 147 0.40 -11.78 -0.51
CA LEU A 147 0.18 -12.65 -1.67
C LEU A 147 1.46 -13.41 -2.07
N SER A 148 2.63 -12.75 -2.04
CA SER A 148 3.92 -13.39 -2.35
C SER A 148 4.31 -14.50 -1.36
N GLN A 149 3.74 -14.46 -0.15
CA GLN A 149 3.91 -15.48 0.90
C GLN A 149 2.75 -16.49 0.94
N GLY A 150 1.88 -16.50 -0.09
CA GLY A 150 0.81 -17.47 -0.27
C GLY A 150 -0.46 -17.19 0.53
N ALA A 151 -0.60 -16.00 1.10
CA ALA A 151 -1.87 -15.54 1.64
C ALA A 151 -2.85 -15.13 0.51
N GLN A 152 -4.09 -14.83 0.87
CA GLN A 152 -5.15 -14.37 -0.04
C GLN A 152 -5.63 -12.98 0.35
N THR A 153 -6.22 -12.28 -0.60
CA THR A 153 -6.91 -11.02 -0.35
C THR A 153 -8.40 -11.14 -0.63
N VAL A 154 -9.21 -10.39 0.11
CA VAL A 154 -10.66 -10.32 -0.05
C VAL A 154 -11.09 -8.91 -0.39
N LYS A 155 -12.04 -8.78 -1.29
CA LYS A 155 -12.66 -7.49 -1.61
C LYS A 155 -13.66 -7.14 -0.52
N LEU A 156 -13.46 -6.00 0.12
CA LEU A 156 -14.37 -5.48 1.14
C LEU A 156 -15.60 -4.86 0.47
N LYS A 157 -16.76 -4.98 1.11
CA LYS A 157 -18.00 -4.39 0.59
C LYS A 157 -17.90 -2.87 0.42
N TYR A 158 -17.27 -2.18 1.38
CA TYR A 158 -17.13 -0.71 1.36
C TYR A 158 -15.69 -0.28 1.23
N GLY A 159 -14.74 -1.09 1.73
CA GLY A 159 -13.36 -0.71 2.00
C GLY A 159 -13.26 0.29 3.16
N HIS A 160 -12.03 0.63 3.51
CA HIS A 160 -11.74 1.66 4.51
C HIS A 160 -11.30 2.93 3.79
N ARG A 161 -12.04 4.02 3.99
CA ARG A 161 -11.78 5.34 3.39
C ARG A 161 -11.99 6.43 4.42
N GLY A 162 -10.90 7.09 4.78
CA GLY A 162 -10.92 8.19 5.74
C GLY A 162 -9.62 8.32 6.52
N VAL A 163 -9.54 9.41 7.28
CA VAL A 163 -8.37 9.76 8.11
C VAL A 163 -8.58 9.45 9.59
N ASN A 164 -9.59 8.68 9.93
CA ASN A 164 -10.03 8.40 11.28
C ASN A 164 -10.27 6.90 11.55
N GLN A 165 -9.50 6.04 10.90
CA GLN A 165 -9.62 4.59 11.05
C GLN A 165 -8.78 4.13 12.25
N PRO A 166 -9.41 3.54 13.29
CA PRO A 166 -8.68 3.08 14.47
C PRO A 166 -8.05 1.72 14.19
N VAL A 167 -6.75 1.61 14.44
CA VAL A 167 -5.97 0.39 14.28
C VAL A 167 -5.30 0.02 15.59
N ARG A 168 -5.50 -1.20 16.05
CA ARG A 168 -4.93 -1.71 17.29
C ARG A 168 -3.72 -2.60 17.01
N GLU A 169 -2.64 -2.35 17.73
CA GLU A 169 -1.47 -3.21 17.76
C GLU A 169 -1.79 -4.54 18.47
N THR A 170 -1.40 -5.66 17.90
CA THR A 170 -1.70 -7.00 18.45
C THR A 170 -0.77 -7.40 19.58
N ARG A 171 0.50 -7.00 19.52
CA ARG A 171 1.53 -7.28 20.55
C ARG A 171 1.53 -6.25 21.70
N GLY A 172 0.67 -5.21 21.61
CA GLY A 172 0.57 -4.14 22.57
C GLY A 172 -0.89 -3.75 22.86
N GLU A 173 -1.09 -2.73 23.69
CA GLU A 173 -2.44 -2.22 24.01
C GLU A 173 -2.78 -0.92 23.27
N ARG A 174 -1.85 -0.42 22.42
CA ARG A 174 -2.03 0.86 21.75
C ARG A 174 -3.00 0.76 20.58
N THR A 175 -3.83 1.78 20.47
CA THR A 175 -4.67 2.05 19.31
C THR A 175 -4.21 3.36 18.68
N TYR A 176 -3.98 3.31 17.39
CA TYR A 176 -3.58 4.47 16.59
C TYR A 176 -4.74 4.89 15.71
N ILE A 177 -4.86 6.17 15.44
CA ILE A 177 -5.77 6.68 14.42
C ILE A 177 -4.98 6.77 13.11
N THR A 178 -5.50 6.18 12.05
CA THR A 178 -4.80 6.04 10.78
C THR A 178 -5.59 6.61 9.61
N SER A 179 -4.85 6.96 8.54
CA SER A 179 -5.42 7.29 7.25
C SER A 179 -5.49 6.04 6.39
N GLN A 180 -6.64 5.77 5.78
CA GLN A 180 -6.85 4.58 4.94
C GLN A 180 -7.61 4.93 3.67
N ASN A 181 -7.25 4.25 2.57
CA ASN A 181 -7.98 4.28 1.32
C ASN A 181 -7.73 2.99 0.53
N HIS A 182 -8.43 1.93 0.90
CA HIS A 182 -8.33 0.63 0.24
C HIS A 182 -9.67 -0.09 0.16
N GLY A 183 -9.81 -0.95 -0.87
CA GLY A 183 -11.01 -1.77 -1.10
C GLY A 183 -10.78 -3.26 -0.89
N TYR A 184 -9.53 -3.67 -0.64
CA TYR A 184 -9.13 -5.05 -0.39
C TYR A 184 -8.42 -5.14 0.95
N ALA A 185 -8.50 -6.30 1.60
CA ALA A 185 -7.76 -6.63 2.81
C ALA A 185 -7.16 -8.03 2.69
N VAL A 186 -6.10 -8.32 3.45
CA VAL A 186 -5.55 -9.67 3.56
C VAL A 186 -6.50 -10.53 4.40
N ASP A 187 -6.82 -11.73 3.92
CA ASP A 187 -7.58 -12.72 4.67
C ASP A 187 -6.69 -13.35 5.75
N GLU A 188 -6.98 -13.04 7.02
CA GLU A 188 -6.23 -13.55 8.17
C GLU A 188 -6.12 -15.07 8.18
N SER A 189 -7.18 -15.77 7.80
CA SER A 189 -7.22 -17.24 7.81
C SER A 189 -6.29 -17.89 6.77
N SER A 190 -5.86 -17.11 5.77
CA SER A 190 -4.98 -17.57 4.71
C SER A 190 -3.49 -17.32 4.98
N ILE A 191 -3.14 -16.57 6.04
CA ILE A 191 -1.76 -16.22 6.36
C ILE A 191 -0.99 -17.47 6.81
N LYS A 192 0.03 -17.86 6.04
CA LYS A 192 0.89 -19.00 6.34
C LYS A 192 2.24 -18.59 6.93
N HIS A 193 2.70 -17.40 6.60
CA HIS A 193 3.98 -16.85 7.02
C HIS A 193 3.77 -15.44 7.56
N GLY A 194 4.48 -15.11 8.63
CA GLY A 194 4.33 -13.83 9.33
C GLY A 194 3.30 -13.86 10.46
N THR A 195 3.27 -12.79 11.22
CA THR A 195 2.38 -12.59 12.36
C THR A 195 1.60 -11.30 12.16
N VAL A 196 0.28 -11.34 12.35
CA VAL A 196 -0.55 -10.13 12.30
C VAL A 196 -0.11 -9.17 13.40
N SER A 197 0.37 -7.99 13.02
CA SER A 197 0.88 -6.96 13.93
C SER A 197 -0.13 -5.86 14.23
N PHE A 198 -1.05 -5.61 13.29
CA PHE A 198 -2.11 -4.62 13.45
C PHE A 198 -3.44 -5.14 12.93
N VAL A 199 -4.53 -4.78 13.62
CA VAL A 199 -5.91 -5.08 13.20
C VAL A 199 -6.79 -3.83 13.30
N ASN A 200 -7.74 -3.67 12.41
CA ASN A 200 -8.75 -2.62 12.52
C ASN A 200 -9.58 -2.84 13.79
N ALA A 201 -9.74 -1.80 14.59
CA ALA A 201 -10.43 -1.93 15.86
C ALA A 201 -11.96 -2.17 15.70
N ASN A 202 -12.54 -1.75 14.56
CA ASN A 202 -13.96 -1.85 14.28
C ASN A 202 -14.36 -3.24 13.75
N ASP A 203 -13.71 -3.71 12.69
CA ASP A 203 -14.14 -4.92 11.94
C ASP A 203 -13.12 -6.07 11.97
N LYS A 204 -11.96 -5.85 12.62
CA LYS A 204 -10.91 -6.86 12.81
C LYS A 204 -10.15 -7.25 11.52
N THR A 205 -10.30 -6.53 10.44
CA THR A 205 -9.49 -6.74 9.25
C THR A 205 -7.99 -6.60 9.58
N VAL A 206 -7.16 -7.36 8.86
CA VAL A 206 -5.71 -7.31 8.98
C VAL A 206 -5.21 -5.96 8.48
N GLU A 207 -4.46 -5.26 9.33
CA GLU A 207 -3.93 -3.93 9.05
C GLU A 207 -2.40 -3.88 9.07
N GLY A 208 -1.75 -4.99 9.40
CA GLY A 208 -0.31 -5.12 9.33
C GLY A 208 0.17 -6.53 9.61
N ILE A 209 1.30 -6.89 9.01
CA ILE A 209 1.95 -8.18 9.18
C ILE A 209 3.45 -7.96 9.38
N ASP A 210 4.00 -8.61 10.40
CA ASP A 210 5.43 -8.73 10.65
C ASP A 210 5.93 -10.08 10.14
N TYR A 211 7.03 -10.07 9.40
CA TYR A 211 7.74 -11.24 8.88
C TYR A 211 9.12 -11.30 9.53
N ASP A 212 9.15 -11.61 10.83
CA ASP A 212 10.34 -11.49 11.67
C ASP A 212 11.55 -12.28 11.11
N ASP A 213 11.31 -13.48 10.56
CA ASP A 213 12.35 -14.33 9.96
C ASP A 213 12.90 -13.79 8.62
N ALA A 214 12.25 -12.80 8.03
CA ALA A 214 12.59 -12.28 6.72
C ALA A 214 13.02 -10.81 6.73
N MET A 215 13.22 -10.22 7.91
CA MET A 215 13.50 -8.77 8.04
C MET A 215 12.50 -7.92 7.24
N ALA A 216 11.21 -8.22 7.40
CA ALA A 216 10.18 -7.54 6.63
C ALA A 216 8.96 -7.25 7.48
N PHE A 217 8.26 -6.15 7.17
CA PHE A 217 6.96 -5.84 7.74
C PHE A 217 6.14 -5.00 6.78
N SER A 218 4.83 -4.97 7.01
CA SER A 218 3.93 -4.24 6.14
C SER A 218 2.70 -3.73 6.89
N VAL A 219 2.12 -2.63 6.40
CA VAL A 219 0.89 -2.06 6.93
C VAL A 219 -0.10 -1.72 5.83
N GLN A 220 -1.39 -1.94 6.10
CA GLN A 220 -2.47 -1.65 5.17
C GLN A 220 -2.81 -0.16 5.11
N PHE A 221 -2.67 0.53 6.25
CA PHE A 221 -2.90 1.96 6.35
C PHE A 221 -1.72 2.78 5.83
N HIS A 222 -1.88 4.11 5.82
CA HIS A 222 -0.92 5.07 5.29
C HIS A 222 -0.17 5.80 6.42
N PRO A 223 1.01 5.33 6.87
CA PRO A 223 1.79 6.00 7.91
C PRO A 223 2.40 7.32 7.46
N GLU A 224 2.49 7.55 6.14
CA GLU A 224 2.95 8.77 5.51
C GLU A 224 1.89 9.87 5.46
N ALA A 225 0.70 9.63 6.00
CA ALA A 225 -0.50 10.44 5.79
C ALA A 225 -0.25 11.94 5.86
N SER A 226 -0.74 12.63 4.82
CA SER A 226 -0.82 14.09 4.68
C SER A 226 -2.05 14.41 3.81
N ALA A 227 -3.13 14.86 4.27
CA ALA A 227 -3.70 15.23 5.55
C ALA A 227 -4.10 13.98 6.35
N GLY A 228 -3.87 14.00 7.66
CA GLY A 228 -4.26 12.91 8.53
C GLY A 228 -3.39 12.84 9.78
N PRO A 229 -3.66 11.89 10.67
CA PRO A 229 -2.86 11.67 11.87
C PRO A 229 -1.45 11.18 11.51
N HIS A 230 -0.47 11.64 12.30
CA HIS A 230 0.94 11.26 12.14
C HIS A 230 1.38 10.21 13.17
N ASP A 231 0.43 9.58 13.87
CA ASP A 231 0.67 8.68 14.99
C ASP A 231 1.53 7.47 14.63
N THR A 232 1.56 7.09 13.35
CA THR A 232 2.24 5.89 12.86
C THR A 232 3.49 6.18 12.05
N SER A 233 3.97 7.44 11.99
CA SER A 233 5.17 7.82 11.26
C SER A 233 6.44 7.12 11.77
N PHE A 234 6.46 6.65 13.03
CA PHE A 234 7.56 5.86 13.62
C PHE A 234 7.85 4.56 12.86
N LEU A 235 6.94 4.08 12.02
CA LEU A 235 7.17 2.90 11.19
C LEU A 235 8.29 3.11 10.16
N PHE A 236 8.49 4.35 9.71
CA PHE A 236 9.66 4.68 8.89
C PHE A 236 10.96 4.65 9.70
N ASP A 237 10.91 5.01 11.00
CA ASP A 237 12.07 4.88 11.89
C ASP A 237 12.41 3.41 12.13
N ARG A 238 11.38 2.56 12.37
CA ARG A 238 11.53 1.10 12.45
C ARG A 238 12.19 0.53 11.20
N PHE A 239 11.82 1.00 10.01
CA PHE A 239 12.45 0.56 8.76
C PHE A 239 13.92 0.98 8.68
N CYS A 240 14.26 2.21 9.09
CA CYS A 240 15.65 2.66 9.17
C CYS A 240 16.47 1.87 10.18
N ASP A 241 15.90 1.57 11.35
CA ASP A 241 16.56 0.74 12.38
C ASP A 241 16.84 -0.67 11.85
N MET A 242 15.90 -1.26 11.12
CA MET A 242 16.06 -2.57 10.49
C MET A 242 17.19 -2.59 9.46
N MET A 243 17.33 -1.55 8.64
CA MET A 243 18.46 -1.38 7.70
C MET A 243 19.80 -1.18 8.44
N GLY A 244 19.79 -0.55 9.61
CA GLY A 244 20.95 -0.35 10.47
C GLY A 244 21.37 -1.57 11.29
N GLY A 245 20.64 -2.69 11.20
CA GLY A 245 20.93 -3.92 11.96
C GLY A 245 20.59 -3.84 13.45
N LYS A 246 19.57 -3.04 13.82
CA LYS A 246 19.10 -2.84 15.21
C LYS A 246 17.80 -3.56 15.48
#